data_7f3b6e9c683e64cb69c2bdbd43fb13a8
#
_entry.id   7f3b6e9c683e64cb69c2bdbd43fb13a8
#
_cell.length_a   1.000
_cell.length_b   1.000
_cell.length_c   1.000
_cell.angle_alpha   90.00
_cell.angle_beta   90.00
_cell.angle_gamma   90.00
#
_symmetry.space_group_name_H-M   'P 1'
#
loop_
_entity.id
_entity.type
_entity.pdbx_description
1 polymer ?
#
loop_
_entity_poly.entity_id
_entity_poly.type
_entity_poly.pdbx_seq_one_letter_code
_entity_poly.pdbx_strand_id
1 'polypeptide(L)'
;MDIDRREFLRLGATATAATAAAGIAPPLLRAVPEMRPEVPGMEIEEATIAELQAAMAAGRLSAVRLTRTYEHRIEALDRNGPSLNSILQVNPDAGSIARGLDRERRAGQVRGPLHGIPVLLKDNIDTADQMMTTAGSLALVGPAPAQDATVAANLRAAGAIILGKTNMSEWANFRSFHSSSGWSGRGGQCRNPYYLDRNPCGSSSGSGIASSANLTAGSVGTETDGSIVCPASICGIVGIKPTVGLTSRAGVVPISHSQDTIGPHARTVADAATLLGGMASKDPDPRDPATNDNRDKVYSDYTQFLDPTGLSGARIGVARKGVTGYSEETDGVLESAIHSIQNAGATVVDPADIPTIDQINQGAEEITVLVYEFKRDLNAYLASRSGVPIATLAEAIAFNLDHKDSELKWFGQEWFEFAESDPYSEADYNTALAEERRIGGPDGIDAALAKDNLDALIAPTGSPAWPTDLVNGDHFTGASSSPAAIAGYPVINVPAGMAFGLPVGISFMGTAFGEPKLIKLASGFEAATKARVKPKFVPSLPLDGSVRRRDRDGDEDRLSSGPSLALRHI
;
A
#
# COMPACT_ATOMS: atom_id res chain seq x y z
N MET A 1 0.92 51.24 -24.65
CA MET A 1 2.34 51.14 -25.03
C MET A 1 2.60 49.70 -25.36
N ASP A 2 2.64 49.39 -26.66
CA ASP A 2 2.98 48.06 -27.12
C ASP A 2 4.52 47.89 -27.07
N ILE A 3 4.98 47.01 -26.20
CA ILE A 3 6.41 46.64 -26.12
C ILE A 3 6.56 45.44 -27.07
N ASP A 4 7.38 45.61 -28.10
CA ASP A 4 7.75 44.55 -29.06
C ASP A 4 8.50 43.41 -28.35
N ARG A 5 8.25 42.18 -28.78
CA ARG A 5 8.85 40.94 -28.26
C ARG A 5 10.38 40.96 -28.26
N ARG A 6 11.00 41.77 -29.14
CA ARG A 6 12.45 41.97 -29.20
C ARG A 6 12.99 42.90 -28.11
N GLU A 7 12.19 43.87 -27.66
CA GLU A 7 12.52 44.75 -26.56
C GLU A 7 12.41 44.05 -25.21
N PHE A 8 11.39 43.18 -25.04
CA PHE A 8 11.22 42.35 -23.84
C PHE A 8 12.43 41.41 -23.64
N LEU A 9 12.95 40.81 -24.73
CA LEU A 9 14.12 39.92 -24.66
C LEU A 9 15.43 40.67 -24.41
N ARG A 10 15.54 41.94 -24.76
CA ARG A 10 16.73 42.81 -24.46
C ARG A 10 16.77 43.29 -23.02
N LEU A 11 15.61 43.54 -22.41
CA LEU A 11 15.52 43.91 -21.00
C LEU A 11 15.80 42.74 -20.05
N GLY A 12 15.54 41.50 -20.49
CA GLY A 12 15.87 40.28 -19.75
C GLY A 12 17.39 39.96 -19.73
N ALA A 13 18.13 40.40 -20.73
CA ALA A 13 19.55 40.06 -20.88
C ALA A 13 20.52 40.97 -20.08
N THR A 14 20.05 42.11 -19.60
CA THR A 14 20.93 43.05 -18.83
C THR A 14 20.79 42.91 -17.31
N ALA A 15 19.82 42.12 -16.81
CA ALA A 15 19.68 41.84 -15.37
C ALA A 15 20.43 40.60 -14.87
N THR A 16 21.10 39.86 -15.75
CA THR A 16 21.77 38.59 -15.42
C THR A 16 23.29 38.70 -15.21
N ALA A 17 23.85 39.89 -15.25
CA ALA A 17 25.32 40.06 -15.15
C ALA A 17 25.82 40.54 -13.78
N ALA A 18 24.98 40.70 -12.75
CA ALA A 18 25.41 41.26 -11.46
C ALA A 18 25.18 40.37 -10.22
N THR A 19 24.76 39.11 -10.39
CA THR A 19 24.52 38.17 -9.25
C THR A 19 25.28 36.85 -9.35
N ALA A 20 26.35 36.80 -10.12
CA ALA A 20 27.19 35.59 -10.26
C ALA A 20 28.36 35.55 -9.26
N ALA A 21 28.12 35.85 -7.97
CA ALA A 21 29.16 35.69 -6.95
C ALA A 21 28.60 35.28 -5.55
N ALA A 22 27.39 34.74 -5.47
CA ALA A 22 26.98 34.02 -4.28
C ALA A 22 26.66 32.58 -4.74
N GLY A 23 27.68 31.73 -4.70
CA GLY A 23 27.55 30.32 -4.96
C GLY A 23 26.59 29.69 -3.96
N ILE A 24 25.31 29.57 -4.35
CA ILE A 24 24.39 28.61 -3.73
C ILE A 24 24.83 27.26 -4.27
N ALA A 25 25.79 26.65 -3.57
CA ALA A 25 26.04 25.22 -3.75
C ALA A 25 24.69 24.49 -3.57
N PRO A 26 24.33 23.53 -4.45
CA PRO A 26 23.18 22.70 -4.19
C PRO A 26 23.34 22.11 -2.79
N PRO A 27 22.24 21.95 -2.01
CA PRO A 27 22.35 21.38 -0.68
C PRO A 27 23.06 20.04 -0.83
N LEU A 28 24.26 19.96 -0.26
CA LEU A 28 25.03 18.72 -0.18
C LEU A 28 24.08 17.69 0.41
N LEU A 29 23.71 16.68 -0.39
CA LEU A 29 23.08 15.47 0.08
C LEU A 29 23.87 15.03 1.31
N ARG A 30 23.29 15.20 2.49
CA ARG A 30 23.83 14.55 3.67
C ARG A 30 23.82 13.08 3.35
N ALA A 31 24.99 12.48 3.21
CA ALA A 31 25.14 11.04 3.08
C ALA A 31 24.25 10.38 4.13
N VAL A 32 23.45 9.40 3.72
CA VAL A 32 22.69 8.57 4.67
C VAL A 32 23.72 8.09 5.69
N PRO A 33 23.55 8.37 6.99
CA PRO A 33 24.52 7.94 7.98
C PRO A 33 24.68 6.42 7.83
N GLU A 34 25.92 5.96 7.73
CA GLU A 34 26.21 4.53 7.73
C GLU A 34 25.74 3.99 9.08
N MET A 35 24.53 3.38 9.07
CA MET A 35 23.90 2.87 10.28
C MET A 35 24.66 1.61 10.68
N ARG A 36 25.51 1.73 11.71
CA ARG A 36 26.19 0.57 12.28
C ARG A 36 25.13 -0.44 12.75
N PRO A 37 25.29 -1.75 12.50
CA PRO A 37 24.36 -2.75 12.98
C PRO A 37 24.24 -2.62 14.51
N GLU A 38 23.10 -2.15 14.97
CA GLU A 38 22.86 -1.94 16.41
C GLU A 38 22.73 -3.23 17.21
N VAL A 39 22.68 -4.38 16.52
CA VAL A 39 22.63 -5.72 17.12
C VAL A 39 23.91 -6.46 16.76
N PRO A 40 24.84 -6.73 17.71
CA PRO A 40 26.04 -7.46 17.41
C PRO A 40 25.72 -8.81 16.76
N GLY A 41 26.19 -8.99 15.51
CA GLY A 41 26.05 -10.25 14.77
C GLY A 41 24.67 -10.47 14.11
N MET A 42 23.80 -9.42 14.03
CA MET A 42 22.54 -9.52 13.30
C MET A 42 22.23 -8.20 12.60
N GLU A 43 22.02 -8.25 11.31
CA GLU A 43 21.44 -7.16 10.52
C GLU A 43 19.91 -7.21 10.67
N ILE A 44 19.30 -6.08 11.07
CA ILE A 44 17.83 -5.95 11.22
C ILE A 44 17.19 -5.59 9.87
N GLU A 45 17.96 -4.94 9.00
CA GLU A 45 17.49 -4.56 7.67
C GLU A 45 17.23 -5.84 6.84
N GLU A 46 16.06 -5.88 6.20
CA GLU A 46 15.53 -7.06 5.47
C GLU A 46 15.30 -8.33 6.33
N ALA A 47 15.50 -8.29 7.65
CA ALA A 47 15.24 -9.43 8.50
C ALA A 47 13.73 -9.79 8.51
N THR A 48 13.44 -11.08 8.34
CA THR A 48 12.09 -11.64 8.41
C THR A 48 11.60 -11.75 9.86
N ILE A 49 10.27 -11.78 10.04
CA ILE A 49 9.67 -12.03 11.38
C ILE A 49 10.21 -13.33 11.97
N ALA A 50 10.37 -14.38 11.17
CA ALA A 50 10.91 -15.66 11.63
C ALA A 50 12.37 -15.55 12.14
N GLU A 51 13.23 -14.81 11.43
CA GLU A 51 14.61 -14.55 11.85
C GLU A 51 14.69 -13.69 13.11
N LEU A 52 13.83 -12.67 13.22
CA LEU A 52 13.69 -11.85 14.42
C LEU A 52 13.27 -12.70 15.62
N GLN A 53 12.28 -13.59 15.46
CA GLN A 53 11.84 -14.52 16.49
C GLN A 53 12.94 -15.52 16.88
N ALA A 54 13.65 -16.08 15.91
CA ALA A 54 14.78 -16.98 16.18
C ALA A 54 15.90 -16.27 16.97
N ALA A 55 16.19 -15.02 16.65
CA ALA A 55 17.15 -14.20 17.40
C ALA A 55 16.69 -13.92 18.83
N MET A 56 15.38 -13.63 19.04
CA MET A 56 14.81 -13.44 20.37
C MET A 56 14.80 -14.72 21.19
N ALA A 57 14.46 -15.86 20.59
CA ALA A 57 14.49 -17.17 21.24
C ALA A 57 15.91 -17.56 21.68
N ALA A 58 16.91 -17.21 20.89
CA ALA A 58 18.33 -17.43 21.21
C ALA A 58 18.91 -16.39 22.18
N GLY A 59 18.12 -15.42 22.67
CA GLY A 59 18.56 -14.35 23.57
C GLY A 59 19.51 -13.32 22.93
N ARG A 60 19.71 -13.35 21.61
CA ARG A 60 20.56 -12.38 20.87
C ARG A 60 19.87 -11.04 20.64
N LEU A 61 18.53 -11.02 20.61
CA LEU A 61 17.69 -9.88 20.44
C LEU A 61 16.62 -9.81 21.54
N SER A 62 16.14 -8.63 21.89
CA SER A 62 14.95 -8.46 22.74
C SER A 62 13.93 -7.57 22.05
N ALA A 63 12.66 -7.65 22.45
CA ALA A 63 11.60 -6.78 21.93
C ALA A 63 11.92 -5.30 22.17
N VAL A 64 12.48 -4.98 23.35
CA VAL A 64 12.93 -3.60 23.67
C VAL A 64 14.00 -3.12 22.68
N ARG A 65 14.99 -3.97 22.38
CA ARG A 65 16.08 -3.60 21.47
C ARG A 65 15.56 -3.40 20.04
N LEU A 66 14.72 -4.32 19.57
CA LEU A 66 14.12 -4.24 18.24
C LEU A 66 13.25 -2.96 18.08
N THR A 67 12.41 -2.66 19.07
CA THR A 67 11.59 -1.45 19.10
C THR A 67 12.45 -0.20 18.97
N ARG A 68 13.51 -0.08 19.79
CA ARG A 68 14.44 1.07 19.72
C ARG A 68 15.16 1.17 18.39
N THR A 69 15.53 0.04 17.78
CA THR A 69 16.17 0.04 16.46
C THR A 69 15.22 0.63 15.42
N TYR A 70 13.95 0.24 15.42
CA TYR A 70 12.97 0.83 14.50
C TYR A 70 12.66 2.29 14.80
N GLU A 71 12.53 2.69 16.07
CA GLU A 71 12.38 4.11 16.46
C GLU A 71 13.56 4.96 15.95
N HIS A 72 14.79 4.46 16.08
CA HIS A 72 15.98 5.14 15.57
C HIS A 72 15.97 5.23 14.03
N ARG A 73 15.54 4.17 13.33
CA ARG A 73 15.40 4.18 11.86
C ARG A 73 14.33 5.18 11.41
N ILE A 74 13.20 5.27 12.11
CA ILE A 74 12.17 6.27 11.85
C ILE A 74 12.76 7.67 11.99
N GLU A 75 13.51 7.94 13.05
CA GLU A 75 14.16 9.25 13.23
C GLU A 75 15.16 9.56 12.12
N ALA A 76 15.96 8.58 11.70
CA ALA A 76 17.03 8.77 10.73
C ALA A 76 16.55 8.87 9.28
N LEU A 77 15.53 8.10 8.88
CA LEU A 77 15.12 7.96 7.48
C LEU A 77 13.77 8.63 7.18
N ASP A 78 12.86 8.62 8.16
CA ASP A 78 11.51 9.12 7.96
C ASP A 78 11.39 10.62 8.28
N ARG A 79 11.97 11.06 9.40
CA ARG A 79 11.92 12.44 9.87
C ARG A 79 13.11 13.27 9.41
N ASN A 80 14.27 12.64 9.32
CA ASN A 80 15.53 13.25 8.85
C ASN A 80 16.02 12.51 7.59
N GLY A 81 17.23 12.81 7.12
CA GLY A 81 17.82 12.17 5.93
C GLY A 81 16.91 12.26 4.70
N PRO A 82 16.44 11.12 4.14
CA PRO A 82 15.53 11.09 3.01
C PRO A 82 14.20 11.78 3.28
N SER A 83 13.79 11.89 4.54
CA SER A 83 12.53 12.48 5.00
C SER A 83 11.33 11.84 4.29
N LEU A 84 11.16 10.53 4.47
CA LEU A 84 10.12 9.75 3.80
C LEU A 84 8.71 10.18 4.19
N ASN A 85 8.56 10.75 5.40
CA ASN A 85 7.31 11.29 5.92
C ASN A 85 6.17 10.25 5.94
N SER A 86 6.53 9.01 6.23
CA SER A 86 5.59 7.87 6.23
C SER A 86 4.94 7.63 7.59
N ILE A 87 5.44 8.24 8.67
CA ILE A 87 4.98 8.03 10.04
C ILE A 87 4.40 9.33 10.61
N LEU A 88 3.11 9.30 10.96
CA LEU A 88 2.43 10.42 11.61
C LEU A 88 2.73 10.49 13.11
N GLN A 89 2.70 9.34 13.78
CA GLN A 89 2.85 9.28 15.22
C GLN A 89 3.53 7.98 15.65
N VAL A 90 4.53 8.07 16.52
CA VAL A 90 5.12 6.92 17.21
C VAL A 90 4.41 6.73 18.52
N ASN A 91 4.15 5.47 18.89
CA ASN A 91 3.48 5.13 20.14
C ASN A 91 4.39 5.38 21.34
N PRO A 92 4.05 6.33 22.24
CA PRO A 92 4.88 6.63 23.41
C PRO A 92 5.01 5.44 24.38
N ASP A 93 4.09 4.49 24.33
CA ASP A 93 4.08 3.30 25.18
C ASP A 93 4.81 2.09 24.57
N ALA A 94 5.29 2.17 23.32
CA ALA A 94 5.92 1.04 22.61
C ALA A 94 7.05 0.40 23.43
N GLY A 95 7.94 1.22 24.02
CA GLY A 95 9.04 0.74 24.85
C GLY A 95 8.59 0.07 26.15
N SER A 96 7.48 0.52 26.78
CA SER A 96 6.93 -0.10 27.99
C SER A 96 6.26 -1.43 27.69
N ILE A 97 5.53 -1.51 26.56
CA ILE A 97 4.91 -2.73 26.05
C ILE A 97 6.00 -3.77 25.73
N ALA A 98 7.07 -3.36 25.02
CA ALA A 98 8.20 -4.22 24.71
C ALA A 98 8.85 -4.84 25.95
N ARG A 99 9.04 -4.03 27.03
CA ARG A 99 9.54 -4.55 28.31
C ARG A 99 8.61 -5.60 28.93
N GLY A 100 7.30 -5.41 28.78
CA GLY A 100 6.28 -6.38 29.22
C GLY A 100 6.45 -7.73 28.52
N LEU A 101 6.48 -7.69 27.17
CA LEU A 101 6.62 -8.86 26.32
C LEU A 101 7.97 -9.58 26.53
N ASP A 102 9.07 -8.84 26.75
CA ASP A 102 10.35 -9.44 27.13
C ASP A 102 10.28 -10.17 28.50
N ARG A 103 9.47 -9.69 29.47
CA ARG A 103 9.24 -10.42 30.73
C ARG A 103 8.41 -11.69 30.50
N GLU A 104 7.34 -11.62 29.72
CA GLU A 104 6.53 -12.78 29.35
C GLU A 104 7.40 -13.86 28.67
N ARG A 105 8.24 -13.48 27.69
CA ARG A 105 9.15 -14.40 27.01
C ARG A 105 10.11 -15.08 28.00
N ARG A 106 10.70 -14.33 28.94
CA ARG A 106 11.58 -14.91 29.97
C ARG A 106 10.84 -15.86 30.92
N ALA A 107 9.54 -15.67 31.11
CA ALA A 107 8.68 -16.57 31.87
C ALA A 107 8.15 -17.76 31.04
N GLY A 108 8.59 -17.92 29.78
CA GLY A 108 8.11 -18.96 28.86
C GLY A 108 6.74 -18.71 28.25
N GLN A 109 6.19 -17.50 28.41
CA GLN A 109 4.85 -17.11 27.94
C GLN A 109 4.96 -16.40 26.58
N VAL A 110 5.26 -17.13 25.51
CA VAL A 110 5.30 -16.61 24.14
C VAL A 110 3.92 -16.78 23.51
N ARG A 111 3.29 -15.68 23.08
CA ARG A 111 1.91 -15.68 22.55
C ARG A 111 1.79 -16.20 21.13
N GLY A 112 2.89 -16.21 20.36
CA GLY A 112 2.92 -16.65 18.96
C GLY A 112 4.01 -15.95 18.15
N PRO A 113 3.97 -16.05 16.81
CA PRO A 113 5.02 -15.54 15.93
C PRO A 113 5.15 -14.01 15.95
N LEU A 114 4.12 -13.28 16.38
CA LEU A 114 4.15 -11.81 16.50
C LEU A 114 4.59 -11.32 17.89
N HIS A 115 4.88 -12.20 18.85
CA HIS A 115 5.23 -11.81 20.21
C HIS A 115 6.51 -10.96 20.27
N GLY A 116 6.38 -9.69 20.59
CA GLY A 116 7.47 -8.72 20.67
C GLY A 116 7.90 -8.12 19.31
N ILE A 117 7.12 -8.33 18.26
CA ILE A 117 7.37 -7.79 16.93
C ILE A 117 6.68 -6.42 16.78
N PRO A 118 7.44 -5.32 16.47
CA PRO A 118 6.86 -4.02 16.19
C PRO A 118 6.17 -3.99 14.83
N VAL A 119 4.93 -3.46 14.82
CA VAL A 119 4.06 -3.32 13.65
C VAL A 119 3.49 -1.90 13.61
N LEU A 120 3.37 -1.32 12.41
CA LEU A 120 2.76 -0.01 12.20
C LEU A 120 1.35 -0.18 11.62
N LEU A 121 0.43 0.71 12.02
CA LEU A 121 -0.94 0.72 11.53
C LEU A 121 -1.24 2.01 10.74
N LYS A 122 -2.01 1.90 9.66
CA LYS A 122 -2.51 3.07 8.92
C LYS A 122 -3.36 3.96 9.83
N ASP A 123 -3.29 5.26 9.64
CA ASP A 123 -3.91 6.26 10.53
C ASP A 123 -5.44 6.30 10.50
N ASN A 124 -6.08 5.44 9.74
CA ASN A 124 -7.52 5.21 9.78
C ASN A 124 -7.95 4.00 10.63
N ILE A 125 -7.02 3.31 11.31
CA ILE A 125 -7.28 2.15 12.16
C ILE A 125 -7.23 2.59 13.62
N ASP A 126 -8.33 2.42 14.35
CA ASP A 126 -8.45 2.84 15.76
C ASP A 126 -7.50 2.09 16.69
N THR A 127 -6.91 2.85 17.63
CA THR A 127 -6.13 2.30 18.74
C THR A 127 -6.50 3.01 20.03
N ALA A 128 -6.91 2.24 21.05
CA ALA A 128 -7.26 2.73 22.38
C ALA A 128 -6.01 2.87 23.25
N ASP A 129 -5.12 3.78 22.86
CA ASP A 129 -3.88 4.11 23.55
C ASP A 129 -3.66 5.64 23.54
N GLN A 130 -2.45 6.13 23.47
CA GLN A 130 -2.18 7.57 23.43
C GLN A 130 -2.10 8.14 22.00
N MET A 131 -2.37 7.33 20.96
CA MET A 131 -2.29 7.76 19.58
C MET A 131 -3.67 8.15 19.04
N MET A 132 -3.68 9.17 18.19
CA MET A 132 -4.87 9.58 17.47
C MET A 132 -5.15 8.65 16.28
N THR A 133 -6.39 8.64 15.83
CA THR A 133 -6.83 8.11 14.53
C THR A 133 -7.50 9.22 13.77
N THR A 134 -6.91 9.65 12.66
CA THR A 134 -7.33 10.88 11.98
C THR A 134 -7.62 10.72 10.50
N ALA A 135 -7.44 9.53 9.92
CA ALA A 135 -7.49 9.36 8.46
C ALA A 135 -6.64 10.41 7.70
N GLY A 136 -5.58 10.91 8.32
CA GLY A 136 -4.71 11.95 7.79
C GLY A 136 -5.25 13.38 7.88
N SER A 137 -6.49 13.59 8.33
CA SER A 137 -7.14 14.92 8.38
C SER A 137 -7.02 15.61 9.73
N LEU A 138 -6.95 16.93 9.71
CA LEU A 138 -7.03 17.76 10.90
C LEU A 138 -8.43 17.73 11.54
N ALA A 139 -9.47 17.40 10.76
CA ALA A 139 -10.85 17.30 11.22
C ALA A 139 -11.08 16.20 12.26
N LEU A 140 -10.18 15.22 12.36
CA LEU A 140 -10.23 14.14 13.35
C LEU A 140 -9.13 14.24 14.42
N VAL A 141 -8.39 15.34 14.47
CA VAL A 141 -7.41 15.59 15.52
C VAL A 141 -8.12 15.80 16.85
N GLY A 142 -7.81 14.97 17.85
CA GLY A 142 -8.45 14.99 19.15
C GLY A 142 -8.00 13.81 20.03
N PRO A 143 -8.80 13.40 21.01
CA PRO A 143 -8.49 12.24 21.83
C PRO A 143 -8.38 10.96 21.03
N ALA A 144 -7.58 10.01 21.53
CA ALA A 144 -7.54 8.66 21.01
C ALA A 144 -8.94 8.02 21.02
N PRO A 145 -9.22 7.06 20.11
CA PRO A 145 -10.45 6.26 20.17
C PRO A 145 -10.61 5.56 21.52
N ALA A 146 -11.86 5.42 21.98
CA ALA A 146 -12.15 4.76 23.25
C ALA A 146 -11.92 3.23 23.20
N GLN A 147 -11.88 2.65 22.00
CA GLN A 147 -11.74 1.22 21.77
C GLN A 147 -10.81 0.95 20.59
N ASP A 148 -10.02 -0.12 20.67
CA ASP A 148 -9.24 -0.62 19.54
C ASP A 148 -10.17 -1.07 18.38
N ALA A 149 -9.72 -0.87 17.17
CA ALA A 149 -10.19 -1.67 16.05
C ALA A 149 -9.92 -3.15 16.31
N THR A 150 -10.79 -4.03 15.84
CA THR A 150 -10.63 -5.48 16.10
C THR A 150 -9.28 -6.00 15.62
N VAL A 151 -8.81 -5.56 14.46
CA VAL A 151 -7.47 -5.95 13.96
C VAL A 151 -6.34 -5.47 14.87
N ALA A 152 -6.46 -4.30 15.50
CA ALA A 152 -5.48 -3.79 16.46
C ALA A 152 -5.51 -4.62 17.76
N ALA A 153 -6.71 -4.94 18.25
CA ALA A 153 -6.88 -5.79 19.42
C ALA A 153 -6.31 -7.21 19.19
N ASN A 154 -6.58 -7.80 18.01
CA ASN A 154 -6.06 -9.12 17.63
C ASN A 154 -4.53 -9.14 17.55
N LEU A 155 -3.92 -8.12 16.96
CA LEU A 155 -2.45 -7.98 16.90
C LEU A 155 -1.84 -7.85 18.31
N ARG A 156 -2.47 -7.05 19.22
CA ARG A 156 -2.02 -6.96 20.62
C ARG A 156 -2.17 -8.29 21.33
N ALA A 157 -3.26 -9.02 21.12
CA ALA A 157 -3.46 -10.36 21.69
C ALA A 157 -2.40 -11.35 21.19
N ALA A 158 -2.01 -11.27 19.92
CA ALA A 158 -0.91 -12.04 19.33
C ALA A 158 0.48 -11.61 19.84
N GLY A 159 0.58 -10.54 20.65
CA GLY A 159 1.81 -10.03 21.22
C GLY A 159 2.59 -9.06 20.32
N ALA A 160 1.99 -8.54 19.26
CA ALA A 160 2.58 -7.48 18.47
C ALA A 160 2.68 -6.17 19.27
N ILE A 161 3.69 -5.36 18.99
CA ILE A 161 3.85 -4.02 19.51
C ILE A 161 3.34 -3.04 18.45
N ILE A 162 2.22 -2.37 18.73
CA ILE A 162 1.79 -1.28 17.85
C ILE A 162 2.77 -0.12 18.01
N LEU A 163 3.67 0.01 17.04
CA LEU A 163 4.79 0.95 17.09
C LEU A 163 4.36 2.39 16.79
N GLY A 164 3.30 2.57 15.99
CA GLY A 164 2.85 3.89 15.59
C GLY A 164 1.77 3.87 14.52
N LYS A 165 1.42 5.08 14.06
CA LYS A 165 0.47 5.34 12.97
C LYS A 165 1.21 5.81 11.72
N THR A 166 0.92 5.20 10.59
CA THR A 166 1.48 5.59 9.29
C THR A 166 0.64 6.67 8.63
N ASN A 167 1.32 7.58 7.94
CA ASN A 167 0.68 8.53 7.05
C ASN A 167 -0.06 7.83 5.91
N MET A 168 -0.99 8.51 5.29
CA MET A 168 -1.85 7.96 4.25
C MET A 168 -2.32 9.06 3.31
N SER A 169 -2.87 8.70 2.17
CA SER A 169 -3.69 9.64 1.41
C SER A 169 -4.89 10.01 2.25
N GLU A 170 -5.12 11.30 2.43
CA GLU A 170 -6.17 11.80 3.31
C GLU A 170 -7.54 11.23 2.95
N TRP A 171 -8.30 10.78 3.97
CA TRP A 171 -9.60 10.11 3.80
C TRP A 171 -9.55 8.96 2.79
N ALA A 172 -8.43 8.27 2.74
CA ALA A 172 -8.17 7.13 1.85
C ALA A 172 -8.37 7.46 0.35
N ASN A 173 -8.04 8.68 -0.09
CA ASN A 173 -8.28 9.26 -1.42
C ASN A 173 -9.76 9.59 -1.73
N PHE A 174 -10.70 9.30 -0.83
CA PHE A 174 -12.13 9.52 -1.09
C PHE A 174 -12.61 10.91 -0.65
N ARG A 175 -11.75 11.94 -0.83
CA ARG A 175 -12.11 13.35 -0.62
C ARG A 175 -12.27 14.11 -1.92
N SER A 176 -11.36 13.94 -2.88
CA SER A 176 -11.31 14.70 -4.13
C SER A 176 -11.04 13.81 -5.33
N PHE A 177 -11.57 14.20 -6.50
CA PHE A 177 -11.24 13.58 -7.79
C PHE A 177 -9.78 13.82 -8.22
N HIS A 178 -9.12 14.80 -7.59
CA HIS A 178 -7.76 15.24 -7.91
C HIS A 178 -6.77 15.01 -6.76
N SER A 179 -7.07 14.06 -5.87
CA SER A 179 -6.18 13.71 -4.76
C SER A 179 -4.78 13.34 -5.26
N SER A 180 -3.75 13.80 -4.56
CA SER A 180 -2.40 13.28 -4.71
C SER A 180 -2.17 12.20 -3.65
N SER A 181 -1.91 10.97 -4.08
CA SER A 181 -1.70 9.84 -3.17
C SER A 181 -0.51 10.10 -2.24
N GLY A 182 -0.68 9.74 -0.98
CA GLY A 182 0.31 9.94 0.07
C GLY A 182 0.37 11.36 0.66
N TRP A 183 -0.52 12.26 0.24
CA TRP A 183 -0.68 13.55 0.89
C TRP A 183 -1.82 13.52 1.92
N SER A 184 -1.60 14.21 3.04
CA SER A 184 -2.63 14.42 4.06
C SER A 184 -2.46 15.80 4.71
N GLY A 185 -3.55 16.44 5.15
CA GLY A 185 -3.53 17.72 5.86
C GLY A 185 -2.72 17.65 7.15
N ARG A 186 -2.77 16.52 7.85
CA ARG A 186 -2.02 16.30 9.08
C ARG A 186 -0.52 16.03 8.85
N GLY A 187 -0.17 15.26 7.82
CA GLY A 187 1.20 14.76 7.63
C GLY A 187 1.94 15.37 6.45
N GLY A 188 1.26 16.00 5.50
CA GLY A 188 1.86 16.38 4.22
C GLY A 188 2.15 15.18 3.32
N GLN A 189 3.04 15.34 2.34
CA GLN A 189 3.32 14.35 1.31
C GLN A 189 4.32 13.30 1.75
N CYS A 190 3.98 12.03 1.62
CA CYS A 190 4.90 10.88 1.68
C CYS A 190 5.81 10.82 0.45
N ARG A 191 7.02 10.29 0.60
CA ARG A 191 7.98 10.12 -0.49
C ARG A 191 8.26 8.66 -0.76
N ASN A 192 8.30 8.30 -2.04
CA ASN A 192 8.65 6.94 -2.47
C ASN A 192 10.08 6.59 -2.05
N PRO A 193 10.31 5.39 -1.44
CA PRO A 193 11.63 5.05 -0.92
C PRO A 193 12.67 4.71 -2.01
N TYR A 194 12.25 4.42 -3.24
CA TYR A 194 13.18 4.17 -4.35
C TYR A 194 13.67 5.49 -4.96
N TYR A 195 12.74 6.37 -5.34
CA TYR A 195 13.03 7.70 -5.86
C TYR A 195 12.15 8.72 -5.15
N LEU A 196 12.77 9.64 -4.41
CA LEU A 196 12.09 10.55 -3.48
C LEU A 196 11.17 11.59 -4.15
N ASP A 197 11.30 11.76 -5.47
CA ASP A 197 10.44 12.60 -6.30
C ASP A 197 9.24 11.87 -6.90
N ARG A 198 9.10 10.57 -6.59
CA ARG A 198 8.01 9.74 -7.09
C ARG A 198 6.90 9.57 -6.06
N ASN A 199 5.68 9.39 -6.58
CA ASN A 199 4.53 9.10 -5.75
C ASN A 199 4.62 7.66 -5.19
N PRO A 200 4.29 7.43 -3.91
CA PRO A 200 4.28 6.08 -3.32
C PRO A 200 3.00 5.29 -3.62
N CYS A 201 2.05 5.83 -4.40
CA CYS A 201 0.65 5.40 -4.47
C CYS A 201 -0.04 5.47 -3.09
N GLY A 202 -1.28 5.06 -3.03
CA GLY A 202 -2.09 5.08 -1.81
C GLY A 202 -3.34 4.20 -1.93
N SER A 203 -4.17 4.29 -0.95
CA SER A 203 -4.10 5.26 0.16
C SER A 203 -3.23 4.80 1.33
N SER A 204 -2.75 3.55 1.40
CA SER A 204 -1.88 3.06 2.49
C SER A 204 -0.40 3.42 2.24
N SER A 205 -0.13 4.65 1.81
CA SER A 205 1.18 5.15 1.37
C SER A 205 2.27 4.95 2.41
N GLY A 206 2.05 5.46 3.61
CA GLY A 206 3.02 5.35 4.70
C GLY A 206 3.26 3.91 5.15
N SER A 207 2.23 3.04 5.10
CA SER A 207 2.37 1.61 5.42
C SER A 207 3.28 0.91 4.42
N GLY A 208 3.07 1.15 3.11
CA GLY A 208 3.93 0.62 2.06
C GLY A 208 5.36 1.08 2.18
N ILE A 209 5.58 2.39 2.36
CA ILE A 209 6.91 2.99 2.53
C ILE A 209 7.61 2.42 3.77
N ALA A 210 6.93 2.38 4.92
CA ALA A 210 7.54 1.95 6.18
C ALA A 210 8.02 0.50 6.14
N SER A 211 7.24 -0.42 5.55
CA SER A 211 7.65 -1.80 5.34
C SER A 211 8.81 -1.90 4.37
N SER A 212 8.76 -1.17 3.24
CA SER A 212 9.81 -1.16 2.21
C SER A 212 11.14 -0.62 2.72
N ALA A 213 11.11 0.48 3.50
CA ALA A 213 12.29 1.16 4.04
C ALA A 213 12.83 0.55 5.35
N ASN A 214 12.29 -0.61 5.78
CA ASN A 214 12.69 -1.27 7.02
C ASN A 214 12.52 -0.38 8.28
N LEU A 215 11.41 0.37 8.37
CA LEU A 215 11.04 1.14 9.56
C LEU A 215 10.23 0.31 10.56
N THR A 216 9.90 -0.91 10.18
CA THR A 216 9.11 -1.88 10.93
C THR A 216 9.34 -3.29 10.39
N ALA A 217 8.95 -4.32 11.12
CA ALA A 217 8.92 -5.70 10.60
C ALA A 217 7.83 -5.89 9.53
N GLY A 218 6.71 -5.18 9.70
CA GLY A 218 5.62 -5.10 8.76
C GLY A 218 4.59 -4.06 9.19
N SER A 219 3.66 -3.74 8.33
CA SER A 219 2.61 -2.74 8.60
C SER A 219 1.25 -3.22 8.13
N VAL A 220 0.22 -2.50 8.53
CA VAL A 220 -1.17 -2.78 8.17
C VAL A 220 -1.72 -1.60 7.37
N GLY A 221 -2.33 -1.91 6.24
CA GLY A 221 -3.07 -0.98 5.41
C GLY A 221 -4.55 -1.29 5.37
N THR A 222 -5.31 -0.46 4.64
CA THR A 222 -6.71 -0.70 4.30
C THR A 222 -6.90 -0.52 2.81
N GLU A 223 -7.83 -1.25 2.23
CA GLU A 223 -8.17 -1.15 0.82
C GLU A 223 -9.67 -1.22 0.60
N THR A 224 -10.16 -0.26 -0.16
CA THR A 224 -11.48 -0.30 -0.80
C THR A 224 -11.30 -0.78 -2.23
N ASP A 225 -10.46 -0.08 -3.04
CA ASP A 225 -9.94 -0.55 -4.33
C ASP A 225 -8.48 -0.09 -4.49
N GLY A 226 -7.54 -1.03 -4.58
CA GLY A 226 -6.13 -0.81 -4.85
C GLY A 226 -5.28 -0.30 -3.67
N SER A 227 -5.88 0.14 -2.57
CA SER A 227 -5.17 0.90 -1.52
C SER A 227 -4.21 0.09 -0.63
N ILE A 228 -4.12 -1.23 -0.77
CA ILE A 228 -3.06 -2.10 -0.23
C ILE A 228 -2.12 -2.51 -1.37
N VAL A 229 -2.70 -3.06 -2.46
CA VAL A 229 -1.88 -3.68 -3.50
C VAL A 229 -1.10 -2.67 -4.33
N CYS A 230 -1.64 -1.46 -4.58
CA CYS A 230 -0.93 -0.42 -5.33
C CYS A 230 0.30 0.10 -4.57
N PRO A 231 0.22 0.61 -3.31
CA PRO A 231 1.41 1.01 -2.59
C PRO A 231 2.37 -0.17 -2.34
N ALA A 232 1.87 -1.41 -2.23
CA ALA A 232 2.75 -2.58 -2.16
C ALA A 232 3.57 -2.78 -3.44
N SER A 233 2.94 -2.71 -4.61
CA SER A 233 3.62 -2.80 -5.91
C SER A 233 4.68 -1.72 -6.07
N ILE A 234 4.29 -0.46 -5.89
CA ILE A 234 5.15 0.71 -6.11
C ILE A 234 6.27 0.84 -5.08
N CYS A 235 6.07 0.31 -3.86
CA CYS A 235 7.09 0.24 -2.84
C CYS A 235 7.87 -1.10 -2.84
N GLY A 236 7.65 -1.98 -3.82
CA GLY A 236 8.40 -3.22 -4.02
C GLY A 236 8.29 -4.20 -2.86
N ILE A 237 7.09 -4.38 -2.30
CA ILE A 237 6.81 -5.27 -1.17
C ILE A 237 5.59 -6.15 -1.46
N VAL A 238 5.32 -7.11 -0.58
CA VAL A 238 4.10 -7.92 -0.60
C VAL A 238 2.97 -7.16 0.09
N GLY A 239 1.79 -7.16 -0.54
CA GLY A 239 0.54 -6.68 0.06
C GLY A 239 -0.56 -7.72 -0.13
N ILE A 240 -1.31 -8.01 0.92
CA ILE A 240 -2.47 -8.90 0.85
C ILE A 240 -3.72 -8.08 1.11
N LYS A 241 -4.56 -7.92 0.09
CA LYS A 241 -5.96 -7.53 0.27
C LYS A 241 -6.76 -8.80 0.54
N PRO A 242 -7.25 -9.03 1.76
CA PRO A 242 -8.02 -10.25 2.03
C PRO A 242 -9.44 -10.16 1.48
N THR A 243 -10.16 -11.27 1.54
CA THR A 243 -11.60 -11.32 1.33
C THR A 243 -12.31 -10.43 2.35
N VAL A 244 -13.34 -9.70 1.92
CA VAL A 244 -14.21 -8.91 2.82
C VAL A 244 -14.75 -9.80 3.93
N GLY A 245 -14.57 -9.37 5.20
CA GLY A 245 -14.97 -10.12 6.38
C GLY A 245 -13.98 -11.17 6.89
N LEU A 246 -12.85 -11.41 6.19
CA LEU A 246 -11.76 -12.22 6.76
C LEU A 246 -11.08 -11.50 7.95
N THR A 247 -10.89 -10.21 7.82
CA THR A 247 -10.51 -9.29 8.90
C THR A 247 -11.66 -8.36 9.19
N SER A 248 -11.94 -8.07 10.46
CA SER A 248 -13.00 -7.15 10.85
C SER A 248 -12.64 -5.71 10.51
N ARG A 249 -13.63 -4.95 10.02
CA ARG A 249 -13.54 -3.51 9.71
C ARG A 249 -13.98 -2.63 10.88
N ALA A 250 -14.42 -3.23 12.00
CA ALA A 250 -14.86 -2.50 13.18
C ALA A 250 -13.73 -1.64 13.77
N GLY A 251 -13.99 -0.35 13.93
CA GLY A 251 -13.02 0.64 14.39
C GLY A 251 -12.04 1.10 13.30
N VAL A 252 -12.45 1.06 12.05
CA VAL A 252 -11.71 1.62 10.92
C VAL A 252 -12.53 2.74 10.31
N VAL A 253 -11.90 3.89 10.02
CA VAL A 253 -12.56 5.00 9.31
C VAL A 253 -12.95 4.50 7.93
N PRO A 254 -14.25 4.43 7.57
CA PRO A 254 -14.73 3.71 6.41
C PRO A 254 -14.70 4.55 5.13
N ILE A 255 -14.73 3.84 4.00
CA ILE A 255 -15.29 4.33 2.75
C ILE A 255 -16.57 3.54 2.47
N SER A 256 -16.51 2.21 2.46
CA SER A 256 -17.60 1.34 2.03
C SER A 256 -17.58 0.02 2.80
N HIS A 257 -18.66 -0.32 3.49
CA HIS A 257 -18.77 -1.61 4.17
C HIS A 257 -18.88 -2.80 3.21
N SER A 258 -19.14 -2.58 1.92
CA SER A 258 -19.20 -3.64 0.92
C SER A 258 -17.82 -4.02 0.36
N GLN A 259 -16.83 -3.09 0.37
CA GLN A 259 -15.53 -3.28 -0.26
C GLN A 259 -14.34 -3.18 0.70
N ASP A 260 -14.44 -2.37 1.79
CA ASP A 260 -13.31 -2.13 2.70
C ASP A 260 -12.74 -3.43 3.27
N THR A 261 -11.40 -3.52 3.25
CA THR A 261 -10.63 -4.61 3.85
C THR A 261 -9.43 -4.06 4.60
N ILE A 262 -8.91 -4.84 5.55
CA ILE A 262 -7.70 -4.51 6.30
C ILE A 262 -6.69 -5.63 6.07
N GLY A 263 -5.50 -5.30 5.57
CA GLY A 263 -4.51 -6.31 5.24
C GLY A 263 -3.06 -5.87 5.45
N PRO A 264 -2.13 -6.83 5.44
CA PRO A 264 -0.73 -6.63 5.73
C PRO A 264 0.07 -6.12 4.55
N HIS A 265 1.09 -5.32 4.86
CA HIS A 265 2.24 -5.01 4.03
C HIS A 265 3.50 -5.61 4.67
N ALA A 266 4.27 -6.40 3.92
CA ALA A 266 5.50 -6.99 4.39
C ALA A 266 6.53 -7.16 3.25
N ARG A 267 7.79 -7.44 3.60
CA ARG A 267 8.84 -7.64 2.61
C ARG A 267 8.79 -9.01 1.95
N THR A 268 8.19 -10.00 2.64
CA THR A 268 8.05 -11.38 2.15
C THR A 268 6.61 -11.87 2.26
N VAL A 269 6.25 -12.85 1.44
CA VAL A 269 4.95 -13.54 1.52
C VAL A 269 4.78 -14.20 2.90
N ALA A 270 5.85 -14.74 3.46
CA ALA A 270 5.84 -15.39 4.78
C ALA A 270 5.49 -14.40 5.90
N ASP A 271 6.08 -13.19 5.89
CA ASP A 271 5.80 -12.16 6.89
C ASP A 271 4.36 -11.60 6.71
N ALA A 272 3.90 -11.42 5.47
CA ALA A 272 2.54 -11.01 5.18
C ALA A 272 1.52 -12.06 5.67
N ALA A 273 1.78 -13.35 5.44
CA ALA A 273 0.95 -14.45 5.94
C ALA A 273 0.94 -14.50 7.48
N THR A 274 2.08 -14.25 8.12
CA THR A 274 2.18 -14.17 9.58
C THR A 274 1.33 -13.05 10.15
N LEU A 275 1.39 -11.87 9.56
CA LEU A 275 0.57 -10.72 9.95
C LEU A 275 -0.91 -10.97 9.72
N LEU A 276 -1.28 -11.56 8.56
CA LEU A 276 -2.66 -11.88 8.25
C LEU A 276 -3.27 -12.81 9.31
N GLY A 277 -2.54 -13.86 9.72
CA GLY A 277 -2.97 -14.76 10.79
C GLY A 277 -3.20 -14.05 12.12
N GLY A 278 -2.35 -13.06 12.44
CA GLY A 278 -2.48 -12.25 13.65
C GLY A 278 -3.64 -11.24 13.62
N MET A 279 -4.16 -10.91 12.43
CA MET A 279 -5.28 -9.96 12.25
C MET A 279 -6.63 -10.65 12.01
N ALA A 280 -6.62 -11.88 11.50
CA ALA A 280 -7.82 -12.58 11.06
C ALA A 280 -8.88 -12.69 12.19
N SER A 281 -10.14 -12.43 11.82
CA SER A 281 -11.28 -12.51 12.72
C SER A 281 -11.81 -13.94 12.74
N LYS A 282 -11.14 -14.83 13.49
CA LYS A 282 -11.56 -16.23 13.58
C LYS A 282 -12.95 -16.40 14.17
N ASP A 283 -13.25 -15.59 15.18
CA ASP A 283 -14.59 -15.49 15.75
C ASP A 283 -15.33 -14.30 15.12
N PRO A 284 -16.67 -14.39 14.94
CA PRO A 284 -17.46 -13.27 14.45
C PRO A 284 -17.32 -12.03 15.32
N ASP A 285 -17.12 -10.88 14.68
CA ASP A 285 -17.17 -9.59 15.38
C ASP A 285 -18.60 -9.04 15.32
N PRO A 286 -19.28 -8.87 16.45
CA PRO A 286 -20.66 -8.35 16.46
C PRO A 286 -20.77 -6.93 15.90
N ARG A 287 -19.65 -6.20 15.76
CA ARG A 287 -19.58 -4.86 15.19
C ARG A 287 -19.38 -4.87 13.67
N ASP A 288 -19.08 -6.05 13.08
CA ASP A 288 -18.86 -6.22 11.65
C ASP A 288 -19.56 -7.49 11.12
N PRO A 289 -20.78 -7.36 10.59
CA PRO A 289 -21.57 -8.50 10.11
C PRO A 289 -20.90 -9.34 9.02
N ALA A 290 -20.00 -8.77 8.19
CA ALA A 290 -19.28 -9.52 7.18
C ALA A 290 -18.39 -10.62 7.77
N THR A 291 -18.04 -10.52 9.05
CA THR A 291 -17.27 -11.55 9.75
C THR A 291 -18.09 -12.78 10.13
N ASN A 292 -19.40 -12.81 9.91
CA ASN A 292 -20.26 -13.95 10.28
C ASN A 292 -20.11 -15.13 9.33
N ASP A 293 -19.76 -14.88 8.08
CA ASP A 293 -19.74 -15.89 7.03
C ASP A 293 -18.42 -16.67 6.97
N ASN A 294 -18.50 -17.92 6.47
CA ASN A 294 -17.33 -18.75 6.10
C ASN A 294 -16.25 -18.89 7.19
N ARG A 295 -16.64 -18.98 8.46
CA ARG A 295 -15.69 -19.09 9.60
C ARG A 295 -14.77 -20.31 9.54
N ASP A 296 -15.22 -21.40 8.92
CA ASP A 296 -14.42 -22.59 8.64
C ASP A 296 -13.25 -22.33 7.67
N LYS A 297 -13.31 -21.25 6.89
CA LYS A 297 -12.27 -20.83 5.95
C LYS A 297 -11.32 -19.76 6.50
N VAL A 298 -11.50 -19.32 7.73
CA VAL A 298 -10.63 -18.34 8.40
C VAL A 298 -9.63 -19.04 9.32
N TYR A 299 -8.36 -18.77 9.13
CA TYR A 299 -7.25 -19.42 9.85
C TYR A 299 -6.54 -18.42 10.75
N SER A 300 -6.06 -18.91 11.89
CA SER A 300 -5.18 -18.14 12.78
C SER A 300 -3.70 -18.23 12.39
N ASP A 301 -3.37 -19.14 11.47
CA ASP A 301 -2.02 -19.32 10.93
C ASP A 301 -2.11 -19.53 9.41
N TYR A 302 -1.75 -18.49 8.65
CA TYR A 302 -1.68 -18.57 7.20
C TYR A 302 -0.30 -19.01 6.71
N THR A 303 0.70 -19.14 7.59
CA THR A 303 2.04 -19.62 7.20
C THR A 303 2.04 -21.10 6.85
N GLN A 304 1.06 -21.87 7.30
CA GLN A 304 0.87 -23.27 6.94
C GLN A 304 0.63 -23.51 5.44
N PHE A 305 0.26 -22.45 4.70
CA PHE A 305 0.00 -22.53 3.26
C PHE A 305 1.20 -22.09 2.40
N LEU A 306 2.30 -21.70 3.02
CA LEU A 306 3.54 -21.37 2.31
C LEU A 306 4.13 -22.63 1.65
N ASP A 307 4.43 -22.53 0.37
CA ASP A 307 5.04 -23.61 -0.40
C ASP A 307 6.01 -23.02 -1.45
N PRO A 308 7.32 -23.12 -1.24
CA PRO A 308 8.30 -22.63 -2.23
C PRO A 308 8.19 -23.28 -3.61
N THR A 309 7.51 -24.44 -3.69
CA THR A 309 7.23 -25.16 -4.93
C THR A 309 5.80 -25.01 -5.39
N GLY A 310 5.05 -24.09 -4.78
CA GLY A 310 3.59 -23.94 -4.94
C GLY A 310 3.10 -23.69 -6.36
N LEU A 311 3.98 -23.26 -7.28
CA LEU A 311 3.68 -23.12 -8.70
C LEU A 311 3.73 -24.45 -9.48
N SER A 312 4.40 -25.49 -8.94
CA SER A 312 4.51 -26.78 -9.65
C SER A 312 3.14 -27.43 -9.83
N GLY A 313 2.76 -27.67 -11.08
CA GLY A 313 1.47 -28.24 -11.46
C GLY A 313 0.28 -27.30 -11.36
N ALA A 314 0.48 -26.03 -10.95
CA ALA A 314 -0.57 -25.02 -10.91
C ALA A 314 -1.01 -24.61 -12.34
N ARG A 315 -2.25 -24.11 -12.45
CA ARG A 315 -2.81 -23.57 -13.68
C ARG A 315 -3.11 -22.08 -13.48
N ILE A 316 -2.34 -21.23 -14.15
CA ILE A 316 -2.39 -19.77 -13.96
C ILE A 316 -2.91 -19.11 -15.24
N GLY A 317 -3.96 -18.30 -15.09
CA GLY A 317 -4.49 -17.48 -16.17
C GLY A 317 -3.84 -16.09 -16.19
N VAL A 318 -3.58 -15.56 -17.37
CA VAL A 318 -3.09 -14.18 -17.55
C VAL A 318 -4.23 -13.30 -18.03
N ALA A 319 -4.71 -12.41 -17.17
CA ALA A 319 -5.67 -11.39 -17.56
C ALA A 319 -4.91 -10.26 -18.28
N ARG A 320 -5.30 -9.97 -19.52
CA ARG A 320 -4.66 -8.94 -20.35
C ARG A 320 -5.59 -7.78 -20.66
N LYS A 321 -6.79 -8.08 -21.13
CA LYS A 321 -7.75 -7.07 -21.55
C LYS A 321 -8.08 -6.13 -20.40
N GLY A 322 -7.90 -4.82 -20.61
CA GLY A 322 -8.28 -3.78 -19.66
C GLY A 322 -7.43 -3.67 -18.39
N VAL A 323 -6.42 -4.54 -18.22
CA VAL A 323 -5.53 -4.59 -17.04
C VAL A 323 -4.04 -4.72 -17.41
N THR A 324 -3.69 -4.46 -18.66
CA THR A 324 -2.31 -4.38 -19.16
C THR A 324 -2.16 -3.18 -20.11
N GLY A 325 -0.96 -2.93 -20.62
CA GLY A 325 -0.71 -1.81 -21.54
C GLY A 325 -0.38 -0.49 -20.84
N TYR A 326 0.01 -0.54 -19.59
CA TYR A 326 0.39 0.66 -18.82
C TYR A 326 1.70 1.28 -19.31
N SER A 327 2.65 0.46 -19.72
CA SER A 327 3.87 0.79 -20.46
C SER A 327 4.51 -0.50 -20.98
N GLU A 328 5.35 -0.40 -22.03
CA GLU A 328 6.09 -1.56 -22.57
C GLU A 328 6.97 -2.23 -21.50
N GLU A 329 7.56 -1.43 -20.59
CA GLU A 329 8.42 -1.95 -19.53
C GLU A 329 7.62 -2.69 -18.47
N THR A 330 6.42 -2.23 -18.13
CA THR A 330 5.52 -2.95 -17.22
C THR A 330 5.07 -4.27 -17.83
N ASP A 331 4.68 -4.24 -19.10
CA ASP A 331 4.30 -5.45 -19.83
C ASP A 331 5.50 -6.41 -19.95
N GLY A 332 6.74 -5.89 -20.14
CA GLY A 332 7.96 -6.68 -20.11
C GLY A 332 8.25 -7.36 -18.76
N VAL A 333 7.88 -6.73 -17.66
CA VAL A 333 7.93 -7.35 -16.31
C VAL A 333 6.91 -8.49 -16.23
N LEU A 334 5.68 -8.30 -16.73
CA LEU A 334 4.67 -9.35 -16.79
C LEU A 334 5.16 -10.55 -17.60
N GLU A 335 5.72 -10.33 -18.81
CA GLU A 335 6.26 -11.42 -19.65
C GLU A 335 7.37 -12.20 -18.91
N SER A 336 8.24 -11.48 -18.20
CA SER A 336 9.30 -12.11 -17.40
C SER A 336 8.73 -12.93 -16.23
N ALA A 337 7.65 -12.45 -15.61
CA ALA A 337 6.93 -13.17 -14.57
C ALA A 337 6.25 -14.44 -15.13
N ILE A 338 5.60 -14.36 -16.28
CA ILE A 338 5.01 -15.52 -16.99
C ILE A 338 6.05 -16.60 -17.24
N HIS A 339 7.22 -16.23 -17.78
CA HIS A 339 8.31 -17.18 -18.00
C HIS A 339 8.79 -17.82 -16.69
N SER A 340 8.89 -17.04 -15.61
CA SER A 340 9.30 -17.57 -14.30
C SER A 340 8.29 -18.56 -13.75
N ILE A 341 6.99 -18.28 -13.91
CA ILE A 341 5.87 -19.15 -13.52
C ILE A 341 5.91 -20.47 -14.32
N GLN A 342 6.11 -20.39 -15.63
CA GLN A 342 6.27 -21.59 -16.50
C GLN A 342 7.49 -22.41 -16.10
N ASN A 343 8.62 -21.77 -15.87
CA ASN A 343 9.87 -22.44 -15.45
C ASN A 343 9.74 -23.10 -14.08
N ALA A 344 8.87 -22.59 -13.21
CA ALA A 344 8.54 -23.21 -11.92
C ALA A 344 7.56 -24.39 -12.04
N GLY A 345 7.15 -24.75 -13.26
CA GLY A 345 6.34 -25.94 -13.54
C GLY A 345 4.83 -25.69 -13.58
N ALA A 346 4.38 -24.44 -13.67
CA ALA A 346 2.97 -24.13 -13.87
C ALA A 346 2.57 -24.19 -15.35
N THR A 347 1.31 -24.53 -15.60
CA THR A 347 0.66 -24.34 -16.90
C THR A 347 0.07 -22.94 -16.96
N VAL A 348 0.48 -22.16 -17.95
CA VAL A 348 -0.06 -20.80 -18.16
C VAL A 348 -1.07 -20.80 -19.29
N VAL A 349 -2.23 -20.21 -19.06
CA VAL A 349 -3.29 -19.92 -20.03
C VAL A 349 -3.28 -18.41 -20.31
N ASP A 350 -3.00 -18.02 -21.53
CA ASP A 350 -2.79 -16.64 -21.93
C ASP A 350 -3.37 -16.35 -23.34
N PRO A 351 -4.36 -15.46 -23.49
CA PRO A 351 -5.03 -14.73 -22.43
C PRO A 351 -6.11 -15.55 -21.68
N ALA A 352 -6.37 -15.17 -20.42
CA ALA A 352 -7.49 -15.63 -19.61
C ALA A 352 -8.21 -14.39 -19.04
N ASP A 353 -8.84 -13.64 -19.92
CA ASP A 353 -9.45 -12.35 -19.60
C ASP A 353 -10.72 -12.51 -18.74
N ILE A 354 -10.94 -11.53 -17.87
CA ILE A 354 -12.17 -11.40 -17.09
C ILE A 354 -13.30 -10.98 -18.04
N PRO A 355 -14.37 -11.79 -18.20
CA PRO A 355 -15.37 -11.53 -19.23
C PRO A 355 -16.08 -10.18 -19.12
N THR A 356 -16.23 -9.68 -17.90
CA THR A 356 -16.96 -8.45 -17.55
C THR A 356 -16.08 -7.20 -17.44
N ILE A 357 -14.79 -7.29 -17.77
CA ILE A 357 -13.80 -6.23 -17.50
C ILE A 357 -14.16 -4.88 -18.15
N ASP A 358 -14.79 -4.87 -19.32
CA ASP A 358 -15.21 -3.63 -19.97
C ASP A 358 -16.30 -2.89 -19.17
N GLN A 359 -17.19 -3.63 -18.51
CA GLN A 359 -18.22 -3.07 -17.64
C GLN A 359 -17.60 -2.58 -16.34
N ILE A 360 -16.74 -3.39 -15.71
CA ILE A 360 -16.01 -3.02 -14.49
C ILE A 360 -15.24 -1.72 -14.70
N ASN A 361 -14.52 -1.59 -15.82
CA ASN A 361 -13.72 -0.40 -16.11
C ASN A 361 -14.56 0.87 -16.41
N GLN A 362 -15.90 0.78 -16.52
CA GLN A 362 -16.78 1.96 -16.56
C GLN A 362 -17.01 2.54 -15.15
N GLY A 363 -16.92 1.72 -14.10
CA GLY A 363 -16.96 2.13 -12.71
C GLY A 363 -18.31 2.68 -12.21
N ALA A 364 -19.38 2.58 -12.98
CA ALA A 364 -20.65 3.23 -12.64
C ALA A 364 -21.31 2.60 -11.40
N GLU A 365 -21.30 1.28 -11.32
CA GLU A 365 -21.86 0.52 -10.21
C GLU A 365 -21.06 0.79 -8.93
N GLU A 366 -19.73 0.70 -9.01
CA GLU A 366 -18.83 0.95 -7.88
C GLU A 366 -18.99 2.38 -7.32
N ILE A 367 -18.98 3.40 -8.18
CA ILE A 367 -19.18 4.78 -7.75
C ILE A 367 -20.52 4.94 -7.02
N THR A 368 -21.59 4.31 -7.51
CA THR A 368 -22.91 4.36 -6.88
C THR A 368 -22.87 3.75 -5.47
N VAL A 369 -22.22 2.58 -5.33
CA VAL A 369 -22.09 1.90 -4.04
C VAL A 369 -21.24 2.73 -3.08
N LEU A 370 -20.04 3.16 -3.49
CA LEU A 370 -19.12 3.91 -2.65
C LEU A 370 -19.74 5.22 -2.16
N VAL A 371 -20.37 5.99 -3.05
CA VAL A 371 -21.00 7.30 -2.71
C VAL A 371 -22.17 7.12 -1.75
N TYR A 372 -23.00 6.09 -1.96
CA TYR A 372 -24.15 5.80 -1.10
C TYR A 372 -23.71 5.36 0.30
N GLU A 373 -22.74 4.44 0.38
CA GLU A 373 -22.26 3.89 1.65
C GLU A 373 -21.41 4.90 2.43
N PHE A 374 -20.55 5.67 1.77
CA PHE A 374 -19.61 6.57 2.42
C PHE A 374 -20.27 7.54 3.40
N LYS A 375 -21.30 8.24 2.99
CA LYS A 375 -22.01 9.19 3.88
C LYS A 375 -22.58 8.50 5.10
N ARG A 376 -23.18 7.33 4.92
CA ARG A 376 -23.84 6.55 5.98
C ARG A 376 -22.85 5.94 6.95
N ASP A 377 -21.84 5.30 6.42
CA ASP A 377 -20.81 4.62 7.19
C ASP A 377 -19.92 5.61 7.94
N LEU A 378 -19.52 6.70 7.26
CA LEU A 378 -18.72 7.75 7.91
C LEU A 378 -19.50 8.43 9.03
N ASN A 379 -20.76 8.79 8.83
CA ASN A 379 -21.59 9.38 9.87
C ASN A 379 -21.77 8.41 11.07
N ALA A 380 -21.94 7.12 10.81
CA ALA A 380 -22.03 6.12 11.87
C ALA A 380 -20.70 5.98 12.65
N TYR A 381 -19.56 5.99 11.95
CA TYR A 381 -18.25 5.99 12.58
C TYR A 381 -18.05 7.25 13.43
N LEU A 382 -18.33 8.44 12.88
CA LEU A 382 -18.14 9.72 13.57
C LEU A 382 -19.02 9.82 14.82
N ALA A 383 -20.25 9.28 14.80
CA ALA A 383 -21.12 9.19 15.97
C ALA A 383 -20.51 8.38 17.12
N SER A 384 -19.57 7.46 16.84
CA SER A 384 -18.83 6.71 17.86
C SER A 384 -17.64 7.48 18.45
N ARG A 385 -17.24 8.60 17.83
CA ARG A 385 -16.08 9.40 18.24
C ARG A 385 -16.51 10.56 19.15
N SER A 386 -15.72 10.83 20.16
CA SER A 386 -15.94 11.96 21.05
C SER A 386 -14.72 12.87 21.12
N GLY A 387 -14.95 14.18 21.26
CA GLY A 387 -13.88 15.17 21.42
C GLY A 387 -13.09 15.48 20.14
N VAL A 388 -13.56 15.03 18.98
CA VAL A 388 -13.07 15.45 17.66
C VAL A 388 -13.92 16.61 17.13
N PRO A 389 -13.39 17.45 16.21
CA PRO A 389 -14.09 18.63 15.70
C PRO A 389 -15.41 18.36 14.96
N ILE A 390 -15.60 17.18 14.42
CA ILE A 390 -16.71 16.85 13.50
C ILE A 390 -17.48 15.61 13.98
N ALA A 391 -18.77 15.55 13.67
CA ALA A 391 -19.66 14.42 13.94
C ALA A 391 -20.40 13.90 12.69
N THR A 392 -20.29 14.59 11.55
CA THR A 392 -20.94 14.22 10.29
C THR A 392 -20.07 14.58 9.09
N LEU A 393 -20.39 14.01 7.92
CA LEU A 393 -19.78 14.38 6.63
C LEU A 393 -19.99 15.86 6.30
N ALA A 394 -21.20 16.38 6.55
CA ALA A 394 -21.51 17.81 6.36
C ALA A 394 -20.59 18.70 7.20
N GLU A 395 -20.32 18.32 8.45
CA GLU A 395 -19.39 19.05 9.32
C GLU A 395 -17.93 18.89 8.86
N ALA A 396 -17.54 17.75 8.28
CA ALA A 396 -16.23 17.57 7.67
C ALA A 396 -16.04 18.52 6.48
N ILE A 397 -17.06 18.66 5.61
CA ILE A 397 -17.06 19.61 4.50
C ILE A 397 -16.88 21.04 5.01
N ALA A 398 -17.67 21.44 6.02
CA ALA A 398 -17.58 22.78 6.62
C ALA A 398 -16.21 23.02 7.27
N PHE A 399 -15.69 22.04 8.01
CA PHE A 399 -14.36 22.11 8.62
C PHE A 399 -13.26 22.36 7.58
N ASN A 400 -13.29 21.62 6.47
CA ASN A 400 -12.31 21.77 5.39
C ASN A 400 -12.37 23.16 4.75
N LEU A 401 -13.57 23.74 4.57
CA LEU A 401 -13.74 25.10 4.06
C LEU A 401 -13.19 26.15 5.02
N ASP A 402 -13.41 25.98 6.32
CA ASP A 402 -12.89 26.87 7.36
C ASP A 402 -11.37 26.77 7.50
N HIS A 403 -10.79 25.62 7.16
CA HIS A 403 -9.36 25.32 7.23
C HIS A 403 -8.70 25.13 5.85
N LYS A 404 -9.26 25.78 4.83
CA LYS A 404 -8.85 25.60 3.41
C LYS A 404 -7.35 25.75 3.14
N ASP A 405 -6.67 26.61 3.88
CA ASP A 405 -5.23 26.83 3.71
C ASP A 405 -4.38 25.61 4.12
N SER A 406 -4.93 24.71 4.92
CA SER A 406 -4.32 23.45 5.34
C SER A 406 -4.93 22.25 4.62
N GLU A 407 -6.26 22.11 4.68
CA GLU A 407 -6.99 20.94 4.20
C GLU A 407 -7.22 20.97 2.67
N LEU A 408 -7.57 22.12 2.10
CA LEU A 408 -7.87 22.26 0.66
C LEU A 408 -6.72 22.96 -0.10
N LYS A 409 -5.52 22.92 0.43
CA LYS A 409 -4.35 23.62 -0.13
C LYS A 409 -4.03 23.22 -1.57
N TRP A 410 -4.18 21.95 -1.92
CA TRP A 410 -3.76 21.39 -3.18
C TRP A 410 -4.90 20.93 -4.07
N PHE A 411 -5.95 20.35 -3.47
CA PHE A 411 -7.11 19.82 -4.17
C PHE A 411 -8.37 19.97 -3.31
N GLY A 412 -9.53 19.87 -3.94
CA GLY A 412 -10.84 20.09 -3.34
C GLY A 412 -11.39 18.91 -2.53
N GLN A 413 -12.73 18.84 -2.48
CA GLN A 413 -13.45 17.82 -1.71
C GLN A 413 -14.70 17.32 -2.45
N GLU A 414 -14.58 17.16 -3.75
CA GLU A 414 -15.70 16.90 -4.65
C GLU A 414 -16.41 15.58 -4.34
N TRP A 415 -15.65 14.52 -3.90
CA TRP A 415 -16.27 13.28 -3.44
C TRP A 415 -17.14 13.48 -2.20
N PHE A 416 -16.70 14.31 -1.24
CA PHE A 416 -17.44 14.61 -0.04
C PHE A 416 -18.75 15.33 -0.38
N GLU A 417 -18.67 16.37 -1.21
CA GLU A 417 -19.83 17.16 -1.64
C GLU A 417 -20.81 16.31 -2.45
N PHE A 418 -20.29 15.43 -3.31
CA PHE A 418 -21.12 14.52 -4.09
C PHE A 418 -21.83 13.49 -3.19
N ALA A 419 -21.13 12.86 -2.25
CA ALA A 419 -21.75 11.93 -1.31
C ALA A 419 -22.75 12.62 -0.37
N GLU A 420 -22.43 13.85 0.10
CA GLU A 420 -23.35 14.62 0.96
C GLU A 420 -24.63 15.01 0.22
N SER A 421 -24.57 15.24 -1.08
CA SER A 421 -25.76 15.55 -1.90
C SER A 421 -26.77 14.39 -1.99
N ASP A 422 -26.39 13.18 -1.57
CA ASP A 422 -27.21 11.96 -1.54
C ASP A 422 -27.84 11.64 -2.92
N PRO A 423 -27.01 11.51 -3.98
CA PRO A 423 -27.50 11.51 -5.36
C PRO A 423 -28.23 10.22 -5.75
N TYR A 424 -28.09 9.16 -4.96
CA TYR A 424 -28.63 7.84 -5.26
C TYR A 424 -29.67 7.38 -4.25
N SER A 425 -30.77 6.80 -4.74
CA SER A 425 -31.76 6.15 -3.88
C SER A 425 -31.25 4.79 -3.36
N GLU A 426 -31.89 4.26 -2.32
CA GLU A 426 -31.64 2.90 -1.83
C GLU A 426 -31.87 1.84 -2.92
N ALA A 427 -32.82 2.06 -3.83
CA ALA A 427 -33.08 1.15 -4.96
C ALA A 427 -31.93 1.18 -5.98
N ASP A 428 -31.37 2.36 -6.29
CA ASP A 428 -30.20 2.49 -7.16
C ASP A 428 -29.00 1.78 -6.54
N TYR A 429 -28.75 2.02 -5.26
CA TYR A 429 -27.70 1.36 -4.49
C TYR A 429 -27.82 -0.16 -4.49
N ASN A 430 -28.98 -0.69 -4.13
CA ASN A 430 -29.19 -2.15 -4.09
C ASN A 430 -28.99 -2.79 -5.47
N THR A 431 -29.39 -2.09 -6.54
CA THR A 431 -29.18 -2.55 -7.92
C THR A 431 -27.69 -2.56 -8.28
N ALA A 432 -26.99 -1.46 -7.99
CA ALA A 432 -25.57 -1.34 -8.25
C ALA A 432 -24.73 -2.36 -7.45
N LEU A 433 -25.02 -2.53 -6.16
CA LEU A 433 -24.35 -3.51 -5.28
C LEU A 433 -24.54 -4.95 -5.78
N ALA A 434 -25.75 -5.31 -6.19
CA ALA A 434 -26.01 -6.65 -6.74
C ALA A 434 -25.26 -6.86 -8.06
N GLU A 435 -25.21 -5.83 -8.91
CA GLU A 435 -24.54 -5.88 -10.21
C GLU A 435 -23.03 -5.92 -10.08
N GLU A 436 -22.41 -5.04 -9.26
CA GLU A 436 -20.95 -5.03 -9.08
C GLU A 436 -20.43 -6.38 -8.53
N ARG A 437 -21.16 -6.95 -7.55
CA ARG A 437 -20.82 -8.27 -7.01
C ARG A 437 -20.93 -9.36 -8.07
N ARG A 438 -21.94 -9.28 -8.93
CA ARG A 438 -22.15 -10.22 -10.02
C ARG A 438 -21.04 -10.13 -11.07
N ILE A 439 -20.73 -8.92 -11.55
CA ILE A 439 -19.72 -8.72 -12.60
C ILE A 439 -18.29 -8.90 -12.09
N GLY A 440 -18.01 -8.58 -10.83
CA GLY A 440 -16.69 -8.81 -10.23
C GLY A 440 -16.46 -10.28 -9.89
N GLY A 441 -17.43 -10.93 -9.26
CA GLY A 441 -17.36 -12.31 -8.74
C GLY A 441 -17.81 -13.37 -9.75
N PRO A 442 -19.08 -13.84 -9.67
CA PRO A 442 -19.56 -15.00 -10.44
C PRO A 442 -19.35 -14.90 -11.94
N ASP A 443 -19.71 -13.77 -12.57
CA ASP A 443 -19.59 -13.57 -14.02
C ASP A 443 -18.22 -13.01 -14.44
N GLY A 444 -17.41 -12.57 -13.47
CA GLY A 444 -16.08 -12.02 -13.65
C GLY A 444 -14.97 -13.02 -13.33
N ILE A 445 -14.38 -12.90 -12.14
CA ILE A 445 -13.22 -13.71 -11.72
C ILE A 445 -13.56 -15.20 -11.70
N ASP A 446 -14.69 -15.61 -11.10
CA ASP A 446 -15.07 -17.04 -11.02
C ASP A 446 -15.31 -17.66 -12.40
N ALA A 447 -15.97 -16.92 -13.32
CA ALA A 447 -16.17 -17.37 -14.69
C ALA A 447 -14.85 -17.55 -15.43
N ALA A 448 -13.90 -16.61 -15.28
CA ALA A 448 -12.57 -16.72 -15.87
C ALA A 448 -11.79 -17.92 -15.32
N LEU A 449 -11.81 -18.13 -14.00
CA LEU A 449 -11.17 -19.28 -13.35
C LEU A 449 -11.79 -20.61 -13.81
N ALA A 450 -13.11 -20.69 -13.85
CA ALA A 450 -13.85 -21.93 -14.19
C ALA A 450 -13.65 -22.35 -15.66
N LYS A 451 -13.60 -21.38 -16.60
CA LYS A 451 -13.48 -21.62 -18.03
C LYS A 451 -12.32 -22.54 -18.39
N ASP A 452 -11.17 -22.34 -17.77
CA ASP A 452 -9.93 -23.06 -18.06
C ASP A 452 -9.41 -23.86 -16.87
N ASN A 453 -10.24 -24.04 -15.81
CA ASN A 453 -9.90 -24.70 -14.55
C ASN A 453 -8.60 -24.13 -13.95
N LEU A 454 -8.57 -22.82 -13.73
CA LEU A 454 -7.42 -22.09 -13.23
C LEU A 454 -7.39 -22.07 -11.70
N ASP A 455 -6.17 -22.02 -11.15
CA ASP A 455 -5.94 -21.85 -9.71
C ASP A 455 -5.94 -20.38 -9.29
N ALA A 456 -5.50 -19.48 -10.18
CA ALA A 456 -5.52 -18.04 -10.02
C ALA A 456 -5.43 -17.33 -11.36
N LEU A 457 -5.85 -16.06 -11.37
CA LEU A 457 -5.51 -15.10 -12.44
C LEU A 457 -4.32 -14.26 -12.00
N ILE A 458 -3.48 -13.84 -12.96
CA ILE A 458 -2.44 -12.85 -12.74
C ILE A 458 -2.58 -11.69 -13.72
N ALA A 459 -2.16 -10.50 -13.24
CA ALA A 459 -1.98 -9.29 -14.05
C ALA A 459 -0.92 -8.40 -13.39
N PRO A 460 -0.33 -7.40 -14.09
CA PRO A 460 0.42 -6.35 -13.42
C PRO A 460 -0.46 -5.68 -12.37
N THR A 461 0.04 -5.45 -11.18
CA THR A 461 -0.75 -4.79 -10.13
C THR A 461 -1.12 -3.37 -10.54
N GLY A 462 -0.22 -2.69 -11.25
CA GLY A 462 -0.43 -1.38 -11.82
C GLY A 462 0.80 -0.84 -12.53
N SER A 463 0.76 0.44 -12.89
CA SER A 463 1.87 1.15 -13.52
C SER A 463 3.05 1.37 -12.55
N PRO A 464 4.26 1.71 -13.07
CA PRO A 464 5.35 2.18 -12.23
C PRO A 464 5.00 3.52 -11.56
N ALA A 465 5.74 3.88 -10.49
CA ALA A 465 5.54 5.12 -9.77
C ALA A 465 5.68 6.36 -10.68
N TRP A 466 4.69 7.24 -10.65
CA TRP A 466 4.67 8.52 -11.35
C TRP A 466 5.33 9.65 -10.51
N PRO A 467 5.69 10.80 -11.12
CA PRO A 467 6.15 11.96 -10.37
C PRO A 467 5.09 12.43 -9.38
N THR A 468 5.50 12.84 -8.17
CA THR A 468 4.57 13.49 -7.23
C THR A 468 4.16 14.86 -7.78
N ASP A 469 2.86 15.06 -8.02
CA ASP A 469 2.28 16.31 -8.50
C ASP A 469 1.12 16.73 -7.60
N LEU A 470 1.38 17.74 -6.76
CA LEU A 470 0.37 18.26 -5.83
C LEU A 470 -0.62 19.22 -6.50
N VAL A 471 -0.33 19.66 -7.73
CA VAL A 471 -1.17 20.65 -8.45
C VAL A 471 -2.15 19.97 -9.40
N ASN A 472 -1.69 18.93 -10.13
CA ASN A 472 -2.51 18.24 -11.12
C ASN A 472 -3.03 16.88 -10.63
N GLY A 473 -2.59 16.43 -9.44
CA GLY A 473 -2.99 15.14 -8.87
C GLY A 473 -2.18 13.96 -9.42
N ASP A 474 -2.70 12.76 -9.24
CA ASP A 474 -2.01 11.53 -9.61
C ASP A 474 -2.02 11.28 -11.13
N HIS A 475 -0.86 11.01 -11.70
CA HIS A 475 -0.70 10.55 -13.09
C HIS A 475 -0.82 9.01 -13.16
N PHE A 476 -1.87 8.49 -12.57
CA PHE A 476 -2.15 7.06 -12.50
C PHE A 476 -2.64 6.54 -13.85
N THR A 477 -2.01 5.51 -14.40
CA THR A 477 -2.33 4.97 -15.73
C THR A 477 -3.16 3.69 -15.71
N GLY A 478 -3.41 3.12 -14.54
CA GLY A 478 -4.27 1.95 -14.36
C GLY A 478 -3.75 0.92 -13.37
N ALA A 479 -4.64 0.02 -12.99
CA ALA A 479 -4.40 -1.10 -12.07
C ALA A 479 -5.30 -2.29 -12.42
N SER A 480 -5.05 -3.43 -11.75
CA SER A 480 -5.83 -4.66 -11.89
C SER A 480 -6.68 -4.98 -10.65
N SER A 481 -6.88 -4.03 -9.72
CA SER A 481 -7.51 -4.28 -8.42
C SER A 481 -9.03 -4.34 -8.48
N SER A 482 -9.67 -3.54 -9.35
CA SER A 482 -11.13 -3.32 -9.32
C SER A 482 -11.99 -4.59 -9.43
N PRO A 483 -11.66 -5.60 -10.27
CA PRO A 483 -12.47 -6.82 -10.30
C PRO A 483 -12.59 -7.51 -8.94
N ALA A 484 -11.48 -7.58 -8.20
CA ALA A 484 -11.47 -8.21 -6.87
C ALA A 484 -12.00 -7.27 -5.77
N ALA A 485 -11.88 -5.94 -5.95
CA ALA A 485 -12.43 -4.95 -5.04
C ALA A 485 -13.96 -5.05 -4.96
N ILE A 486 -14.66 -4.90 -6.10
CA ILE A 486 -16.12 -4.94 -6.20
C ILE A 486 -16.72 -6.32 -5.88
N ALA A 487 -15.95 -7.39 -6.15
CA ALA A 487 -16.35 -8.76 -5.75
C ALA A 487 -16.18 -9.02 -4.23
N GLY A 488 -15.38 -8.21 -3.54
CA GLY A 488 -14.94 -8.51 -2.18
C GLY A 488 -13.95 -9.68 -2.09
N TYR A 489 -13.26 -10.03 -3.20
CA TYR A 489 -12.36 -11.19 -3.31
C TYR A 489 -10.91 -10.85 -2.98
N PRO A 490 -10.06 -11.83 -2.64
CA PRO A 490 -8.69 -11.58 -2.25
C PRO A 490 -7.76 -11.30 -3.42
N VAL A 491 -6.74 -10.45 -3.17
CA VAL A 491 -5.61 -10.23 -4.07
C VAL A 491 -4.31 -10.23 -3.27
N ILE A 492 -3.27 -10.84 -3.83
CA ILE A 492 -1.91 -10.76 -3.30
C ILE A 492 -1.00 -10.11 -4.34
N ASN A 493 -0.45 -8.94 -4.02
CA ASN A 493 0.64 -8.35 -4.77
C ASN A 493 1.98 -8.95 -4.34
N VAL A 494 2.80 -9.34 -5.32
CA VAL A 494 4.19 -9.78 -5.10
C VAL A 494 5.12 -8.99 -6.01
N PRO A 495 6.29 -8.51 -5.54
CA PRO A 495 7.28 -7.88 -6.40
C PRO A 495 7.67 -8.80 -7.57
N ALA A 496 7.66 -8.27 -8.80
CA ALA A 496 7.91 -9.06 -10.00
C ALA A 496 9.12 -8.58 -10.81
N GLY A 497 9.52 -7.32 -10.65
CA GLY A 497 10.66 -6.74 -11.36
C GLY A 497 10.72 -5.23 -11.23
N MET A 498 11.50 -4.64 -12.13
CA MET A 498 11.74 -3.19 -12.15
C MET A 498 11.48 -2.64 -13.55
N ALA A 499 10.73 -1.53 -13.65
CA ALA A 499 10.57 -0.73 -14.85
C ALA A 499 11.24 0.63 -14.61
N PHE A 500 12.25 1.00 -15.41
CA PHE A 500 13.05 2.23 -15.20
C PHE A 500 13.69 2.38 -13.81
N GLY A 501 13.99 1.26 -13.15
CA GLY A 501 14.50 1.27 -11.77
C GLY A 501 13.41 1.50 -10.71
N LEU A 502 12.14 1.47 -11.08
CA LEU A 502 10.96 1.54 -10.23
C LEU A 502 10.33 0.16 -10.09
N PRO A 503 9.93 -0.28 -8.89
CA PRO A 503 9.29 -1.58 -8.70
C PRO A 503 7.99 -1.71 -9.47
N VAL A 504 7.74 -2.92 -9.95
CA VAL A 504 6.44 -3.37 -10.48
C VAL A 504 6.13 -4.72 -9.83
N GLY A 505 4.90 -4.87 -9.36
CA GLY A 505 4.38 -6.12 -8.82
C GLY A 505 3.41 -6.80 -9.77
N ILE A 506 3.17 -8.08 -9.53
CA ILE A 506 2.04 -8.79 -10.11
C ILE A 506 1.03 -9.15 -9.02
N SER A 507 -0.25 -9.05 -9.37
CA SER A 507 -1.38 -9.47 -8.54
C SER A 507 -1.74 -10.91 -8.85
N PHE A 508 -1.89 -11.73 -7.80
CA PHE A 508 -2.56 -13.02 -7.86
C PHE A 508 -3.99 -12.83 -7.35
N MET A 509 -4.98 -13.09 -8.19
CA MET A 509 -6.40 -12.93 -7.90
C MET A 509 -7.08 -14.31 -7.85
N GLY A 510 -7.98 -14.50 -6.89
CA GLY A 510 -8.73 -15.74 -6.72
C GLY A 510 -10.15 -15.50 -6.25
N THR A 511 -10.92 -16.58 -6.05
CA THR A 511 -12.27 -16.53 -5.51
C THR A 511 -12.29 -16.20 -4.02
N ALA A 512 -13.47 -15.87 -3.48
CA ALA A 512 -13.64 -15.54 -2.06
C ALA A 512 -13.06 -16.62 -1.12
N PHE A 513 -12.34 -16.17 -0.09
CA PHE A 513 -11.63 -17.04 0.88
C PHE A 513 -10.58 -17.95 0.22
N GLY A 514 -10.05 -17.52 -0.94
CA GLY A 514 -8.97 -18.20 -1.67
C GLY A 514 -7.56 -17.88 -1.18
N GLU A 515 -7.37 -17.13 -0.08
CA GLU A 515 -6.08 -16.74 0.46
C GLU A 515 -5.11 -17.92 0.65
N PRO A 516 -5.54 -19.11 1.14
CA PRO A 516 -4.65 -20.27 1.25
C PRO A 516 -3.99 -20.65 -0.07
N LYS A 517 -4.76 -20.69 -1.16
CA LYS A 517 -4.25 -21.00 -2.50
C LYS A 517 -3.36 -19.88 -3.03
N LEU A 518 -3.79 -18.62 -2.87
CA LEU A 518 -3.02 -17.47 -3.34
C LEU A 518 -1.68 -17.35 -2.59
N ILE A 519 -1.63 -17.58 -1.27
CA ILE A 519 -0.39 -17.59 -0.48
C ILE A 519 0.56 -18.69 -0.97
N LYS A 520 0.03 -19.88 -1.27
CA LYS A 520 0.82 -20.98 -1.83
C LYS A 520 1.46 -20.56 -3.16
N LEU A 521 0.69 -20.02 -4.09
CA LEU A 521 1.17 -19.58 -5.41
C LEU A 521 2.16 -18.42 -5.30
N ALA A 522 1.81 -17.40 -4.51
CA ALA A 522 2.64 -16.22 -4.27
C ALA A 522 3.99 -16.57 -3.64
N SER A 523 4.02 -17.49 -2.66
CA SER A 523 5.27 -17.96 -2.04
C SER A 523 6.14 -18.76 -3.03
N GLY A 524 5.52 -19.55 -3.89
CA GLY A 524 6.22 -20.23 -5.00
C GLY A 524 6.82 -19.25 -6.00
N PHE A 525 6.09 -18.19 -6.35
CA PHE A 525 6.56 -17.13 -7.24
C PHE A 525 7.71 -16.32 -6.61
N GLU A 526 7.56 -15.91 -5.35
CA GLU A 526 8.61 -15.22 -4.60
C GLU A 526 9.91 -16.05 -4.55
N ALA A 527 9.78 -17.35 -4.25
CA ALA A 527 10.93 -18.26 -4.19
C ALA A 527 11.64 -18.43 -5.54
N ALA A 528 10.86 -18.47 -6.63
CA ALA A 528 11.37 -18.61 -8.01
C ALA A 528 12.08 -17.36 -8.51
N THR A 529 11.57 -16.16 -8.15
CA THR A 529 12.02 -14.90 -8.75
C THR A 529 12.96 -14.10 -7.85
N LYS A 530 12.72 -14.07 -6.55
CA LYS A 530 13.42 -13.20 -5.57
C LYS A 530 13.51 -11.76 -6.06
N ALA A 531 12.41 -11.26 -6.66
CA ALA A 531 12.39 -10.03 -7.41
C ALA A 531 12.45 -8.75 -6.55
N ARG A 532 12.29 -8.85 -5.21
CA ARG A 532 12.41 -7.71 -4.34
C ARG A 532 13.81 -7.09 -4.40
N VAL A 533 13.87 -5.78 -4.62
CA VAL A 533 15.08 -4.97 -4.55
C VAL A 533 14.93 -3.96 -3.41
N LYS A 534 15.93 -3.88 -2.51
CA LYS A 534 15.93 -2.93 -1.41
C LYS A 534 16.01 -1.47 -1.92
N PRO A 535 15.21 -0.52 -1.39
CA PRO A 535 15.27 0.89 -1.80
C PRO A 535 16.59 1.56 -1.40
N LYS A 536 17.00 2.58 -2.20
CA LYS A 536 18.26 3.31 -2.01
C LYS A 536 18.06 4.80 -1.71
N PHE A 537 16.81 5.27 -1.61
CA PHE A 537 16.44 6.64 -1.32
C PHE A 537 17.06 7.66 -2.30
N VAL A 538 17.03 7.32 -3.58
CA VAL A 538 17.61 8.18 -4.63
C VAL A 538 16.78 9.46 -4.76
N PRO A 539 17.37 10.67 -4.80
CA PRO A 539 16.60 11.91 -4.81
C PRO A 539 15.64 12.05 -5.99
N SER A 540 16.07 11.64 -7.20
CA SER A 540 15.29 11.80 -8.43
C SER A 540 15.66 10.72 -9.43
N LEU A 541 14.69 10.32 -10.25
CA LEU A 541 14.94 9.44 -11.38
C LEU A 541 15.81 10.16 -12.41
N PRO A 542 16.95 9.57 -12.85
CA PRO A 542 17.80 10.18 -13.88
C PRO A 542 17.04 10.38 -15.20
N LEU A 543 17.06 11.60 -15.74
CA LEU A 543 16.40 11.95 -17.01
C LEU A 543 17.25 11.63 -18.26
N ASP A 544 18.54 11.34 -18.07
CA ASP A 544 19.50 11.10 -19.15
C ASP A 544 19.53 9.66 -19.69
N GLY A 545 18.58 8.83 -19.26
CA GLY A 545 18.50 7.42 -19.65
C GLY A 545 19.66 6.56 -19.12
N SER A 546 20.47 7.07 -18.16
CA SER A 546 21.59 6.34 -17.55
C SER A 546 21.16 5.16 -16.68
N VAL A 547 19.87 4.98 -16.44
CA VAL A 547 19.29 3.73 -15.93
C VAL A 547 19.21 2.71 -17.07
N ARG A 548 20.35 2.44 -17.71
CA ARG A 548 20.42 1.37 -18.70
C ARG A 548 20.69 0.05 -18.02
N ARG A 549 19.81 -0.94 -18.31
CA ARG A 549 20.08 -2.39 -18.43
C ARG A 549 21.37 -2.90 -17.75
N ARG A 550 21.56 -2.68 -16.44
CA ARG A 550 22.69 -3.30 -15.73
C ARG A 550 22.36 -4.64 -15.08
N ASP A 551 21.14 -5.11 -15.18
CA ASP A 551 20.70 -6.29 -14.42
C ASP A 551 20.30 -7.51 -15.29
N ARG A 552 20.69 -7.57 -16.58
CA ARG A 552 20.35 -8.75 -17.38
C ARG A 552 21.50 -9.68 -17.74
N ASP A 553 22.76 -9.27 -17.63
CA ASP A 553 23.87 -10.19 -17.96
C ASP A 553 25.09 -9.86 -17.10
N GLY A 554 25.47 -10.78 -16.23
CA GLY A 554 26.82 -10.90 -15.73
C GLY A 554 27.75 -11.40 -16.83
N ASP A 555 27.90 -10.62 -17.93
CA ASP A 555 28.97 -10.84 -18.88
C ASP A 555 29.41 -9.51 -19.50
N GLU A 556 30.65 -9.15 -19.21
CA GLU A 556 31.35 -8.01 -19.81
C GLU A 556 31.76 -8.35 -21.25
N ASP A 557 31.78 -7.28 -22.05
CA ASP A 557 32.38 -7.13 -23.39
C ASP A 557 31.47 -7.37 -24.61
N ARG A 558 31.03 -6.20 -25.15
CA ARG A 558 31.37 -5.73 -26.49
C ARG A 558 30.64 -4.43 -26.84
N LEU A 559 31.37 -3.35 -26.78
CA LEU A 559 31.04 -2.10 -27.46
C LEU A 559 31.11 -2.31 -28.98
N SER A 560 30.01 -2.16 -29.69
CA SER A 560 30.04 -1.86 -31.11
C SER A 560 29.19 -0.61 -31.38
N SER A 561 29.85 0.39 -31.89
CA SER A 561 29.35 1.64 -32.39
C SER A 561 28.33 1.45 -33.53
N GLY A 562 27.13 2.01 -33.36
CA GLY A 562 26.15 2.18 -34.43
C GLY A 562 25.61 3.63 -34.40
N PRO A 563 25.19 4.18 -35.56
CA PRO A 563 25.19 5.62 -35.81
C PRO A 563 24.01 6.38 -35.21
N SER A 564 24.35 7.61 -34.83
CA SER A 564 23.44 8.72 -34.48
C SER A 564 22.27 8.86 -35.46
N LEU A 565 21.03 8.79 -34.92
CA LEU A 565 19.85 9.24 -35.65
C LEU A 565 19.46 10.63 -35.18
N ALA A 566 19.63 11.57 -36.12
CA ALA A 566 19.29 12.97 -35.96
C ALA A 566 17.77 13.16 -35.78
N LEU A 567 17.44 14.05 -34.84
CA LEU A 567 16.11 14.66 -34.67
C LEU A 567 15.60 15.21 -36.03
N ARG A 568 14.44 14.75 -36.47
CA ARG A 568 13.56 15.50 -37.37
C ARG A 568 12.17 15.59 -36.79
N HIS A 569 11.77 16.84 -36.62
CA HIS A 569 10.47 17.42 -36.33
C HIS A 569 9.22 16.58 -36.60
N ILE A 570 8.29 16.44 -35.62
CA ILE A 570 7.01 17.21 -35.69
C ILE A 570 6.58 17.50 -34.25
#